data_eff9b3082ef5ce406bed265635505a57
#
_entry.id   eff9b3082ef5ce406bed265635505a57
#
_cell.length_a   1.000
_cell.length_b   1.000
_cell.length_c   1.000
_cell.angle_alpha   90.00
_cell.angle_beta   90.00
_cell.angle_gamma   90.00
#
_symmetry.space_group_name_H-M   'P 1'
#
loop_
_entity.id
_entity.type
_entity.pdbx_description
1 polymer ?
#
loop_
_entity_poly.entity_id
_entity_poly.type
_entity_poly.pdbx_seq_one_letter_code
_entity_poly.pdbx_strand_id
1 'polypeptide(L)' 'MDYVVSVHASEELDDDNLTILDLENILLIGEIVERQRDLQTRERKFVVRGATLDGFEAEAIVKFGALGNLFIITVYLV' A
#
# COMPACT_ATOMS: atom_id res chain seq x y z
N MET A 1 3.61 2.01 13.49
CA MET A 1 3.13 1.02 12.49
C MET A 1 4.33 0.29 11.91
N ASP A 2 4.31 -1.03 11.97
CA ASP A 2 5.38 -1.87 11.44
C ASP A 2 5.07 -2.30 10.01
N TYR A 3 5.87 -1.84 9.08
CA TYR A 3 5.69 -2.21 7.68
C TYR A 3 7.02 -2.17 6.93
N VAL A 4 7.05 -2.89 5.82
CA VAL A 4 8.19 -2.91 4.90
C VAL A 4 7.72 -2.41 3.55
N VAL A 5 8.43 -1.44 2.99
CA VAL A 5 8.12 -0.90 1.67
C VAL A 5 9.03 -1.59 0.65
N SER A 6 8.42 -2.19 -0.38
CA SER A 6 9.18 -2.81 -1.45
C SER A 6 9.97 -1.77 -2.24
N VAL A 7 11.03 -2.20 -2.93
CA VAL A 7 11.79 -1.31 -3.81
C VAL A 7 10.88 -0.72 -4.87
N HIS A 8 10.00 -1.53 -5.45
CA HIS A 8 9.03 -1.08 -6.44
C HIS A 8 8.10 0.01 -5.90
N ALA A 9 7.53 -0.20 -4.70
CA ALA A 9 6.66 0.80 -4.08
C ALA A 9 7.42 2.09 -3.76
N SER A 10 8.66 1.97 -3.30
CA SER A 10 9.51 3.13 -3.01
C SER A 10 9.77 3.95 -4.28
N GLU A 11 10.04 3.28 -5.39
CA GLU A 11 10.23 3.97 -6.68
C GLU A 11 8.95 4.66 -7.14
N GLU A 12 7.79 4.01 -6.96
CA GLU A 12 6.51 4.61 -7.32
C GLU A 12 6.21 5.86 -6.49
N LEU A 13 6.51 5.83 -5.19
CA LEU A 13 6.36 7.01 -4.35
C LEU A 13 7.21 8.17 -4.88
N ASP A 14 8.47 7.91 -5.21
CA ASP A 14 9.36 8.92 -5.75
C ASP A 14 8.85 9.47 -7.09
N ASP A 15 8.39 8.61 -7.98
CA ASP A 15 7.89 8.99 -9.30
C ASP A 15 6.67 9.91 -9.20
N ASP A 16 5.82 9.70 -8.21
CA ASP A 16 4.61 10.49 -8.00
C ASP A 16 4.81 11.65 -7.00
N ASN A 17 6.04 11.90 -6.58
CA ASN A 17 6.39 12.91 -5.57
C ASN A 17 5.64 12.70 -4.25
N LEU A 18 5.42 11.45 -3.89
CA LEU A 18 4.79 11.09 -2.63
C LEU A 18 5.87 10.74 -1.59
N THR A 19 5.52 10.98 -0.34
CA THR A 19 6.41 10.68 0.79
C THR A 19 5.91 9.49 1.58
N ILE A 20 6.74 9.01 2.50
CA ILE A 20 6.33 7.95 3.43
C ILE A 20 5.14 8.40 4.29
N LEU A 21 5.02 9.70 4.56
CA LEU A 21 3.88 10.23 5.32
C LEU A 21 2.58 10.16 4.51
N ASP A 22 2.67 10.33 3.20
CA ASP A 22 1.52 10.10 2.31
C ASP A 22 1.06 8.66 2.38
N LEU A 23 2.01 7.72 2.29
CA LEU A 23 1.71 6.29 2.38
C LEU A 23 1.05 5.96 3.73
N GLU A 24 1.60 6.45 4.82
CA GLU A 24 1.03 6.21 6.15
C GLU A 24 -0.39 6.77 6.26
N ASN A 25 -0.63 7.93 5.69
CA ASN A 25 -1.97 8.52 5.68
C ASN A 25 -2.95 7.64 4.91
N ILE A 26 -2.54 7.13 3.74
CA ILE A 26 -3.36 6.21 2.96
C ILE A 26 -3.72 4.97 3.79
N LEU A 27 -2.75 4.40 4.48
CA LEU A 27 -2.96 3.18 5.26
C LEU A 27 -3.81 3.41 6.50
N LEU A 28 -3.65 4.56 7.17
CA LEU A 28 -4.33 4.84 8.43
C LEU A 28 -5.78 5.26 8.25
N ILE A 29 -6.07 6.06 7.23
CA ILE A 29 -7.43 6.60 7.02
C ILE A 29 -8.15 5.95 5.84
N GLY A 30 -7.44 5.15 5.04
CA GLY A 30 -8.02 4.48 3.90
C GLY A 30 -8.89 3.29 4.27
N GLU A 31 -9.52 2.72 3.26
CA GLU A 31 -10.36 1.54 3.43
C GLU A 31 -9.95 0.47 2.43
N ILE A 32 -10.20 -0.78 2.78
CA ILE A 32 -9.94 -1.91 1.89
C ILE A 32 -11.06 -1.93 0.86
N VAL A 33 -10.70 -1.71 -0.41
CA VAL A 33 -11.66 -1.69 -1.53
C VAL A 33 -11.64 -2.99 -2.33
N GLU A 34 -10.59 -3.79 -2.19
CA GLU A 34 -10.50 -5.06 -2.90
C GLU A 34 -9.64 -6.03 -2.11
N ARG A 35 -10.02 -7.31 -2.19
CA ARG A 35 -9.23 -8.41 -1.66
C ARG A 35 -8.87 -9.32 -2.81
N GLN A 36 -7.57 -9.61 -2.95
CA GLN A 36 -7.04 -10.46 -4.00
C GLN A 36 -6.41 -11.69 -3.37
N ARG A 37 -6.53 -12.82 -4.02
CA ARG A 37 -5.89 -14.05 -3.58
C ARG A 37 -5.08 -14.63 -4.73
N ASP A 38 -3.80 -14.84 -4.48
CA ASP A 38 -2.93 -15.54 -5.41
C ASP A 38 -3.10 -17.04 -5.20
N LEU A 39 -3.63 -17.73 -6.22
CA LEU A 39 -3.91 -19.17 -6.12
C LEU A 39 -2.65 -20.02 -6.11
N GLN A 40 -1.54 -19.50 -6.65
CA GLN A 40 -0.27 -20.23 -6.69
C GLN A 40 0.47 -20.16 -5.36
N THR A 41 0.60 -18.96 -4.82
CA THR A 41 1.32 -18.73 -3.55
C THR A 41 0.42 -18.80 -2.34
N ARG A 42 -0.89 -18.75 -2.52
CA ARG A 42 -1.92 -18.64 -1.49
C ARG A 42 -1.79 -17.37 -0.66
N GLU A 43 -1.06 -16.39 -1.15
CA GLU A 43 -0.95 -15.10 -0.50
C GLU A 43 -2.23 -14.30 -0.67
N ARG A 44 -2.60 -13.57 0.36
CA ARG A 44 -3.72 -12.63 0.32
C ARG A 44 -3.17 -11.23 0.19
N LYS A 45 -3.69 -10.50 -0.79
CA LYS A 45 -3.36 -9.11 -1.03
C LYS A 45 -4.59 -8.25 -0.82
N PHE A 46 -4.38 -7.03 -0.41
CA PHE A 46 -5.45 -6.08 -0.16
C PHE A 46 -5.14 -4.79 -0.88
N VAL A 47 -6.16 -4.20 -1.49
CA VAL A 47 -6.05 -2.86 -2.06
C VAL A 47 -6.68 -1.89 -1.06
N VAL A 48 -5.87 -0.96 -0.57
CA VAL A 48 -6.30 0.07 0.36
C VAL A 48 -6.37 1.38 -0.42
N ARG A 49 -7.55 1.98 -0.46
CA ARG A 49 -7.75 3.30 -1.08
C ARG A 49 -7.85 4.36 -0.01
N GLY A 50 -7.08 5.42 -0.14
CA GLY A 50 -7.07 6.52 0.80
C GLY A 50 -6.59 7.79 0.12
N ALA A 51 -6.30 8.81 0.93
CA ALA A 51 -5.85 10.10 0.43
C ALA A 51 -4.42 10.36 0.84
N THR A 52 -3.67 11.03 -0.06
CA THR A 52 -2.37 11.61 0.29
C THR A 52 -2.59 12.80 1.24
N LEU A 53 -1.53 13.34 1.80
CA LEU A 53 -1.62 14.52 2.67
C LEU A 53 -2.18 15.74 1.92
N ASP A 54 -1.93 15.82 0.62
CA ASP A 54 -2.47 16.90 -0.24
C ASP A 54 -3.89 16.63 -0.73
N GLY A 55 -4.48 15.53 -0.33
CA GLY A 55 -5.87 15.21 -0.67
C GLY A 55 -6.08 14.47 -1.99
N PHE A 56 -5.01 14.00 -2.63
CA PHE A 56 -5.12 13.18 -3.83
C PHE A 56 -5.51 11.75 -3.47
N GLU A 57 -6.41 11.16 -4.25
CA GLU A 57 -6.81 9.79 -4.04
C GLU A 57 -5.71 8.83 -4.54
N ALA A 58 -5.38 7.83 -3.73
CA ALA A 58 -4.33 6.88 -4.04
C ALA A 58 -4.69 5.50 -3.53
N GLU A 59 -4.05 4.48 -4.10
CA GLU A 59 -4.20 3.10 -3.67
C GLU A 59 -2.85 2.50 -3.34
N ALA A 60 -2.84 1.66 -2.31
CA ALA A 60 -1.69 0.85 -1.95
C ALA A 60 -2.10 -0.62 -1.97
N ILE A 61 -1.29 -1.45 -2.61
CA ILE A 61 -1.47 -2.90 -2.57
C ILE A 61 -0.55 -3.45 -1.50
N VAL A 62 -1.12 -4.15 -0.54
CA VAL A 62 -0.43 -4.62 0.64
C VAL A 62 -0.68 -6.11 0.87
N LYS A 63 0.22 -6.76 1.60
CA LYS A 63 0.03 -8.12 2.09
C LYS A 63 0.58 -8.24 3.49
N PHE A 64 0.10 -9.22 4.24
CA PHE A 64 0.65 -9.54 5.56
C PHE A 64 1.65 -10.67 5.42
N GLY A 65 2.81 -10.51 6.04
CA GLY A 65 3.81 -11.56 6.13
C GLY A 65 3.45 -12.60 7.19
N ALA A 66 4.25 -13.67 7.25
CA ALA A 66 4.04 -14.79 8.16
C ALA A 66 4.02 -14.38 9.63
N LEU A 67 4.74 -13.31 9.98
CA LEU A 67 4.80 -12.80 11.34
C LEU A 67 3.80 -11.67 11.59
N GLY A 68 2.90 -11.42 10.66
CA GLY A 68 1.88 -10.38 10.80
C GLY A 68 2.33 -8.98 10.40
N ASN A 69 3.57 -8.81 9.96
CA ASN A 69 4.04 -7.52 9.49
C ASN A 69 3.48 -7.19 8.11
N LEU A 70 3.30 -5.91 7.86
CA LEU A 70 2.70 -5.42 6.63
C LEU A 70 3.77 -5.18 5.56
N PHE A 71 3.54 -5.68 4.35
CA PHE A 71 4.39 -5.41 3.19
C PHE A 71 3.63 -4.56 2.19
N ILE A 72 4.24 -3.45 1.80
CA ILE A 72 3.69 -2.55 0.78
C ILE A 72 4.29 -2.96 -0.56
N ILE A 73 3.46 -3.48 -1.44
CA ILE A 73 3.89 -4.05 -2.73
C ILE A 73 3.96 -2.97 -3.79
N THR A 74 2.93 -2.13 -3.87
CA THR A 74 2.84 -1.07 -4.86
C THR A 74 1.95 0.07 -4.32
N VAL A 75 2.19 1.28 -4.81
CA VAL A 75 1.42 2.48 -4.45
C VAL A 75 1.24 3.29 -5.72
N TYR A 76 0.04 3.79 -5.96
CA TYR A 76 -0.21 4.61 -7.15
C TYR A 76 -1.35 5.61 -6.91
N LEU A 77 -1.30 6.70 -7.64
CA LEU A 77 -2.41 7.67 -7.66
C LEU A 77 -3.55 7.12 -8.51
N VAL A 78 -4.75 7.38 -8.08
CA VAL A 78 -5.96 6.95 -8.79
C VAL A 78 -6.40 8.00 -9.80
#